data_d99035ab54f50bff654b967cec108fe1
#
_entry.id   d99035ab54f50bff654b967cec108fe1
#
_cell.length_a   1.000
_cell.length_b   1.000
_cell.length_c   1.000
_cell.angle_alpha   90.00
_cell.angle_beta   90.00
_cell.angle_gamma   90.00
#
_symmetry.space_group_name_H-M   'P 1'
#
loop_
_entity.id
_entity.type
_entity.pdbx_description
1 polymer ?
#
loop_
_entity_poly.entity_id
_entity_poly.type
_entity_poly.pdbx_seq_one_letter_code
_entity_poly.pdbx_strand_id
1 'polypeptide(L)'
;MPDQLLVFAAPEADARLAVCIAPELAREAAGRHALAAGSASALGQALAGTVLLAASDRGPPQARVDVQLQCGGPLRGLLTDADGSGAVRGLVRVNGLDRNGRRAGPAAKPPVGETLQRFDPRPLFASGLDERAGVLSIVRAQPGSDELHRAAFPFAGADLGAALTLFLRNDRSRGGEMALEVLFRPDEPLAVVAGALLWAQQEEGADDLRALGKPLRQRVLHESLLTVESGEASGEGRAVAEELARALRLGPLHLERELRPRFSCRCSRERVVRALATLSRDELRDMAARDNGAEASCDFCSARYGISAAELLELASDGPLLA
;
A
#
# COMPACT_ATOMS: atom_id res chain seq x y z
N MET A 1 -15.81 -2.64 -10.03
CA MET A 1 -15.84 -2.87 -8.55
C MET A 1 -15.57 -1.57 -7.83
N PRO A 2 -16.44 -1.08 -6.92
CA PRO A 2 -16.14 0.07 -6.07
C PRO A 2 -15.11 -0.28 -5.01
N ASP A 3 -14.39 0.75 -4.51
CA ASP A 3 -13.43 0.55 -3.42
C ASP A 3 -14.14 0.24 -2.11
N GLN A 4 -13.79 -0.88 -1.48
CA GLN A 4 -14.37 -1.37 -0.22
C GLN A 4 -13.30 -2.01 0.67
N LEU A 5 -13.40 -1.77 1.96
CA LEU A 5 -12.67 -2.49 3.00
C LEU A 5 -13.70 -3.00 4.02
N LEU A 6 -13.85 -4.30 4.07
CA LEU A 6 -14.79 -4.99 4.94
C LEU A 6 -14.03 -5.85 5.95
N VAL A 7 -14.39 -5.75 7.22
CA VAL A 7 -13.82 -6.57 8.30
C VAL A 7 -14.94 -7.38 8.93
N PHE A 8 -14.75 -8.68 9.00
CA PHE A 8 -15.70 -9.63 9.54
C PHE A 8 -15.10 -10.42 10.71
N ALA A 9 -15.93 -10.72 11.69
CA ALA A 9 -15.68 -11.80 12.63
C ALA A 9 -16.15 -13.13 12.02
N ALA A 10 -15.39 -14.18 12.25
CA ALA A 10 -15.69 -15.57 11.95
C ALA A 10 -15.61 -16.38 13.25
N PRO A 11 -16.66 -16.34 14.12
CA PRO A 11 -16.58 -16.89 15.47
C PRO A 11 -16.34 -18.39 15.53
N GLU A 12 -16.87 -19.15 14.56
CA GLU A 12 -16.69 -20.61 14.50
C GLU A 12 -15.23 -21.03 14.23
N ALA A 13 -14.45 -20.15 13.60
CA ALA A 13 -13.03 -20.36 13.30
C ALA A 13 -12.10 -19.60 14.28
N ASP A 14 -12.63 -18.94 15.30
CA ASP A 14 -11.91 -18.02 16.19
C ASP A 14 -11.00 -17.04 15.41
N ALA A 15 -11.50 -16.53 14.30
CA ALA A 15 -10.75 -15.73 13.35
C ALA A 15 -11.49 -14.45 12.95
N ARG A 16 -10.75 -13.55 12.33
CA ARG A 16 -11.27 -12.39 11.59
C ARG A 16 -10.79 -12.44 10.16
N LEU A 17 -11.66 -12.03 9.25
CA LEU A 17 -11.37 -11.89 7.83
C LEU A 17 -11.55 -10.42 7.41
N ALA A 18 -10.53 -9.81 6.83
CA ALA A 18 -10.68 -8.55 6.13
C ALA A 18 -10.53 -8.76 4.62
N VAL A 19 -11.38 -8.08 3.86
CA VAL A 19 -11.32 -8.04 2.38
C VAL A 19 -11.22 -6.59 1.95
N CYS A 20 -10.21 -6.28 1.15
CA CYS A 20 -10.00 -4.97 0.54
C CYS A 20 -10.12 -5.12 -0.97
N ILE A 21 -11.05 -4.37 -1.58
CA ILE A 21 -11.19 -4.18 -3.02
C ILE A 21 -10.86 -2.73 -3.28
N ALA A 22 -9.87 -2.41 -4.11
CA ALA A 22 -9.35 -1.05 -4.23
C ALA A 22 -8.83 -0.69 -5.64
N PRO A 23 -9.58 -0.97 -6.74
CA PRO A 23 -9.14 -0.62 -8.09
C PRO A 23 -9.16 0.90 -8.35
N GLU A 24 -10.12 1.65 -7.79
CA GLU A 24 -10.20 3.11 -7.96
C GLU A 24 -9.01 3.79 -7.26
N LEU A 25 -8.72 3.41 -6.03
CA LEU A 25 -7.55 3.87 -5.28
C LEU A 25 -6.24 3.59 -6.03
N ALA A 26 -6.07 2.38 -6.57
CA ALA A 26 -4.87 2.02 -7.31
C ALA A 26 -4.73 2.82 -8.61
N ARG A 27 -5.82 3.04 -9.34
CA ARG A 27 -5.85 3.89 -10.54
C ARG A 27 -5.55 5.36 -10.21
N GLU A 28 -6.10 5.87 -9.13
CA GLU A 28 -5.80 7.22 -8.65
C GLU A 28 -4.30 7.38 -8.33
N ALA A 29 -3.74 6.46 -7.54
CA ALA A 29 -2.32 6.46 -7.21
C ALA A 29 -1.43 6.34 -8.46
N ALA A 30 -1.76 5.42 -9.37
CA ALA A 30 -1.04 5.25 -10.64
C ALA A 30 -1.08 6.51 -11.50
N GLY A 31 -2.22 7.17 -11.60
CA GLY A 31 -2.40 8.42 -12.35
C GLY A 31 -1.59 9.57 -11.76
N ARG A 32 -1.56 9.73 -10.44
CA ARG A 32 -0.77 10.77 -9.75
C ARG A 32 0.73 10.67 -10.05
N HIS A 33 1.22 9.46 -10.23
CA HIS A 33 2.64 9.18 -10.49
C HIS A 33 2.95 8.86 -11.95
N ALA A 34 1.94 8.88 -12.83
CA ALA A 34 2.05 8.49 -14.24
C ALA A 34 2.76 7.12 -14.44
N LEU A 35 2.34 6.13 -13.66
CA LEU A 35 2.99 4.82 -13.61
C LEU A 35 2.63 3.94 -14.82
N ALA A 36 3.60 3.16 -15.28
CA ALA A 36 3.33 2.04 -16.18
C ALA A 36 2.59 0.90 -15.44
N ALA A 37 1.86 0.07 -16.19
CA ALA A 37 0.97 -0.96 -15.66
C ALA A 37 1.61 -1.86 -14.58
N GLY A 38 2.86 -2.30 -14.79
CA GLY A 38 3.57 -3.12 -13.80
C GLY A 38 3.82 -2.41 -12.47
N SER A 39 4.34 -1.18 -12.52
CA SER A 39 4.58 -0.37 -11.32
C SER A 39 3.27 0.02 -10.63
N ALA A 40 2.22 0.30 -11.42
CA ALA A 40 0.88 0.57 -10.91
C ALA A 40 0.31 -0.63 -10.14
N SER A 41 0.50 -1.84 -10.67
CA SER A 41 0.06 -3.08 -10.03
C SER A 41 0.80 -3.36 -8.74
N ALA A 42 2.11 -3.20 -8.72
CA ALA A 42 2.92 -3.36 -7.51
C ALA A 42 2.49 -2.35 -6.43
N LEU A 43 2.24 -1.09 -6.82
CA LEU A 43 1.74 -0.07 -5.90
C LEU A 43 0.33 -0.41 -5.41
N GLY A 44 -0.57 -0.87 -6.29
CA GLY A 44 -1.93 -1.29 -5.93
C GLY A 44 -1.94 -2.40 -4.89
N GLN A 45 -1.12 -3.44 -5.07
CA GLN A 45 -0.95 -4.50 -4.08
C GLN A 45 -0.44 -3.95 -2.75
N ALA A 46 0.56 -3.06 -2.78
CA ALA A 46 1.12 -2.48 -1.57
C ALA A 46 0.10 -1.61 -0.82
N LEU A 47 -0.69 -0.81 -1.52
CA LEU A 47 -1.75 0.00 -0.93
C LEU A 47 -2.81 -0.89 -0.26
N ALA A 48 -3.31 -1.91 -0.96
CA ALA A 48 -4.29 -2.85 -0.41
C ALA A 48 -3.73 -3.60 0.83
N GLY A 49 -2.49 -4.08 0.75
CA GLY A 49 -1.82 -4.76 1.86
C GLY A 49 -1.63 -3.86 3.08
N THR A 50 -1.26 -2.59 2.87
CA THR A 50 -1.05 -1.64 3.97
C THR A 50 -2.37 -1.23 4.63
N VAL A 51 -3.44 -1.07 3.84
CA VAL A 51 -4.80 -0.83 4.36
C VAL A 51 -5.28 -2.01 5.20
N LEU A 52 -5.05 -3.25 4.75
CA LEU A 52 -5.38 -4.46 5.51
C LEU A 52 -4.60 -4.55 6.82
N LEU A 53 -3.30 -4.23 6.82
CA LEU A 53 -2.50 -4.18 8.04
C LEU A 53 -3.03 -3.13 9.02
N ALA A 54 -3.36 -1.93 8.54
CA ALA A 54 -3.93 -0.87 9.37
C ALA A 54 -5.31 -1.27 9.91
N ALA A 55 -6.13 -1.98 9.12
CA ALA A 55 -7.45 -2.47 9.53
C ALA A 55 -7.37 -3.56 10.59
N SER A 56 -6.31 -4.37 10.61
CA SER A 56 -6.09 -5.41 11.62
C SER A 56 -5.58 -4.84 12.94
N ASP A 57 -5.12 -3.60 12.98
CA ASP A 57 -4.65 -2.99 14.22
C ASP A 57 -5.80 -2.70 15.18
N ARG A 58 -5.59 -3.01 16.49
CA ARG A 58 -6.53 -2.70 17.57
C ARG A 58 -6.37 -1.27 18.11
N GLY A 59 -5.40 -0.54 17.58
CA GLY A 59 -5.16 0.86 17.94
C GLY A 59 -6.30 1.80 17.52
N PRO A 60 -6.24 3.07 17.93
CA PRO A 60 -7.20 4.08 17.50
C PRO A 60 -7.16 4.25 15.97
N PRO A 61 -8.25 4.77 15.36
CA PRO A 61 -8.30 4.95 13.90
C PRO A 61 -7.15 5.78 13.30
N GLN A 62 -6.47 6.57 14.12
CA GLN A 62 -5.31 7.38 13.74
C GLN A 62 -3.99 6.62 13.84
N ALA A 63 -3.98 5.40 14.40
CA ALA A 63 -2.81 4.53 14.40
C ALA A 63 -2.36 4.25 12.97
N ARG A 64 -1.06 4.21 12.75
CA ARG A 64 -0.47 4.19 11.41
C ARG A 64 0.40 2.98 11.19
N VAL A 65 0.36 2.52 9.95
CA VAL A 65 1.25 1.48 9.45
C VAL A 65 1.96 1.99 8.21
N ASP A 66 3.29 2.03 8.28
CA ASP A 66 4.16 2.30 7.14
C ASP A 66 4.76 0.99 6.65
N VAL A 67 4.70 0.74 5.35
CA VAL A 67 5.32 -0.41 4.69
C VAL A 67 6.32 0.10 3.68
N GLN A 68 7.58 -0.24 3.86
CA GLN A 68 8.66 0.11 2.96
C GLN A 68 9.33 -1.15 2.43
N LEU A 69 9.38 -1.28 1.11
CA LEU A 69 10.17 -2.29 0.42
C LEU A 69 11.33 -1.61 -0.30
N GLN A 70 12.54 -2.15 -0.10
CA GLN A 70 13.71 -1.88 -0.92
C GLN A 70 14.11 -3.17 -1.61
N CYS A 71 14.37 -3.13 -2.92
CA CYS A 71 14.73 -4.31 -3.68
C CYS A 71 15.70 -3.98 -4.82
N GLY A 72 16.37 -5.01 -5.32
CA GLY A 72 17.38 -4.90 -6.37
C GLY A 72 16.82 -4.92 -7.80
N GLY A 73 15.52 -5.21 -7.96
CA GLY A 73 14.86 -5.34 -9.26
C GLY A 73 14.67 -4.02 -10.02
N PRO A 74 13.99 -4.07 -11.18
CA PRO A 74 13.62 -2.89 -11.94
C PRO A 74 12.81 -1.87 -11.13
N LEU A 75 11.92 -2.32 -10.26
CA LEU A 75 11.31 -1.53 -9.21
C LEU A 75 12.29 -1.49 -8.04
N ARG A 76 12.84 -0.32 -7.75
CA ARG A 76 13.85 -0.16 -6.68
C ARG A 76 13.25 -0.19 -5.29
N GLY A 77 11.96 -0.08 -5.19
CA GLY A 77 11.22 -0.17 -3.95
C GLY A 77 9.87 0.53 -4.01
N LEU A 78 9.18 0.45 -2.92
CA LEU A 78 7.91 1.14 -2.69
C LEU A 78 7.81 1.59 -1.23
N LEU A 79 6.97 2.59 -1.00
CA LEU A 79 6.64 3.08 0.33
C LEU A 79 5.14 3.36 0.36
N THR A 80 4.45 2.78 1.31
CA THR A 80 3.02 3.01 1.56
C THR A 80 2.77 3.29 3.03
N ASP A 81 1.73 4.06 3.33
CA ASP A 81 1.39 4.54 4.66
C ASP A 81 -0.12 4.63 4.76
N ALA A 82 -0.71 3.91 5.70
CA ALA A 82 -2.16 3.88 5.94
C ALA A 82 -2.49 4.09 7.41
N ASP A 83 -3.71 4.52 7.67
CA ASP A 83 -4.31 4.54 9.00
C ASP A 83 -5.59 3.71 9.09
N GLY A 84 -6.08 3.49 10.31
CA GLY A 84 -7.26 2.67 10.57
C GLY A 84 -8.57 3.25 10.03
N SER A 85 -8.58 4.46 9.47
CA SER A 85 -9.75 5.07 8.80
C SER A 85 -9.87 4.71 7.32
N GLY A 86 -8.92 3.95 6.77
CA GLY A 86 -8.82 3.63 5.35
C GLY A 86 -8.14 4.73 4.51
N ALA A 87 -7.59 5.77 5.14
CA ALA A 87 -6.76 6.74 4.45
C ALA A 87 -5.38 6.14 4.18
N VAL A 88 -4.95 6.17 2.92
CA VAL A 88 -3.68 5.57 2.49
C VAL A 88 -3.01 6.42 1.43
N ARG A 89 -1.70 6.36 1.38
CA ARG A 89 -0.87 6.95 0.32
C ARG A 89 0.31 6.04 0.03
N GLY A 90 0.89 6.19 -1.14
CA GLY A 90 2.05 5.40 -1.50
C GLY A 90 2.78 5.96 -2.71
N LEU A 91 4.00 5.50 -2.89
CA LEU A 91 4.83 5.78 -4.05
C LEU A 91 5.68 4.58 -4.41
N VAL A 92 6.14 4.53 -5.64
CA VAL A 92 7.16 3.58 -6.10
C VAL A 92 8.47 4.31 -6.40
N ARG A 93 9.58 3.64 -6.13
CA ARG A 93 10.92 4.09 -6.52
C ARG A 93 11.35 3.31 -7.74
N VAL A 94 11.64 4.01 -8.83
CA VAL A 94 12.11 3.43 -10.08
C VAL A 94 13.39 4.10 -10.52
N ASN A 95 14.23 3.38 -11.27
CA ASN A 95 15.43 3.96 -11.87
C ASN A 95 15.04 4.74 -13.13
N GLY A 96 15.42 6.00 -13.16
CA GLY A 96 15.30 6.85 -14.34
C GLY A 96 13.92 7.48 -14.52
N LEU A 97 13.92 8.47 -15.38
CA LEU A 97 12.73 9.12 -15.90
C LEU A 97 12.47 8.55 -17.32
N ASP A 98 11.21 8.46 -17.73
CA ASP A 98 10.88 8.19 -19.12
C ASP A 98 11.36 9.36 -20.03
N ARG A 99 11.19 9.22 -21.36
CA ARG A 99 11.56 10.27 -22.34
C ARG A 99 10.83 11.60 -22.09
N ASN A 100 9.78 11.60 -21.28
CA ASN A 100 8.98 12.77 -20.92
C ASN A 100 9.27 13.28 -19.49
N GLY A 101 10.34 12.80 -18.86
CA GLY A 101 10.70 13.18 -17.48
C GLY A 101 9.80 12.59 -16.39
N ARG A 102 9.04 11.53 -16.68
CA ARG A 102 8.14 10.88 -15.73
C ARG A 102 8.78 9.62 -15.17
N ARG A 103 8.50 9.32 -13.90
CA ARG A 103 8.91 8.06 -13.24
C ARG A 103 8.02 6.91 -13.71
N ALA A 104 8.14 6.49 -14.96
CA ALA A 104 7.25 5.50 -15.55
C ALA A 104 7.39 4.09 -14.94
N GLY A 105 8.56 3.73 -14.46
CA GLY A 105 8.86 2.38 -14.02
C GLY A 105 8.82 1.34 -15.15
N PRO A 106 9.13 0.09 -14.86
CA PRO A 106 9.11 -0.97 -15.86
C PRO A 106 7.69 -1.20 -16.38
N ALA A 107 7.55 -1.15 -17.70
CA ALA A 107 6.32 -1.53 -18.39
C ALA A 107 6.21 -3.06 -18.41
N ALA A 108 5.43 -3.64 -17.52
CA ALA A 108 4.92 -4.98 -17.77
C ALA A 108 3.85 -4.85 -18.85
N LYS A 109 3.98 -5.61 -19.94
CA LYS A 109 2.91 -5.69 -20.94
C LYS A 109 1.68 -6.33 -20.29
N PRO A 110 0.49 -5.73 -20.41
CA PRO A 110 -0.72 -6.43 -19.99
C PRO A 110 -0.84 -7.73 -20.82
N PRO A 111 -1.39 -8.79 -20.22
CA PRO A 111 -1.64 -10.01 -20.93
C PRO A 111 -2.60 -9.77 -22.11
N VAL A 112 -2.42 -10.51 -23.19
CA VAL A 112 -3.28 -10.44 -24.39
C VAL A 112 -4.38 -11.49 -24.24
N GLY A 113 -5.64 -11.07 -24.10
CA GLY A 113 -6.79 -11.96 -23.98
C GLY A 113 -8.04 -11.24 -23.48
N GLU A 114 -9.22 -11.76 -23.78
CA GLU A 114 -10.52 -11.16 -23.39
C GLU A 114 -10.90 -11.42 -21.91
N THR A 115 -10.17 -12.29 -21.22
CA THR A 115 -10.46 -12.70 -19.83
C THR A 115 -9.56 -11.99 -18.82
N LEU A 116 -10.03 -11.90 -17.59
CA LEU A 116 -9.22 -11.45 -16.45
C LEU A 116 -7.98 -12.33 -16.29
N GLN A 117 -6.80 -11.71 -16.26
CA GLN A 117 -5.54 -12.40 -16.10
C GLN A 117 -4.80 -11.89 -14.87
N ARG A 118 -4.17 -12.81 -14.15
CA ARG A 118 -3.36 -12.49 -12.98
C ARG A 118 -2.07 -11.80 -13.37
N PHE A 119 -1.73 -10.72 -12.67
CA PHE A 119 -0.42 -10.09 -12.78
C PHE A 119 0.55 -10.67 -11.75
N ASP A 120 1.73 -11.05 -12.22
CA ASP A 120 2.84 -11.45 -11.35
C ASP A 120 3.85 -10.31 -11.19
N PRO A 121 3.91 -9.66 -10.01
CA PRO A 121 4.84 -8.55 -9.78
C PRO A 121 6.27 -9.02 -9.43
N ARG A 122 6.49 -10.31 -9.17
CA ARG A 122 7.80 -10.85 -8.75
C ARG A 122 8.97 -10.45 -9.65
N PRO A 123 8.84 -10.44 -11.00
CA PRO A 123 9.91 -9.99 -11.86
C PRO A 123 10.30 -8.52 -11.70
N LEU A 124 9.44 -7.70 -11.11
CA LEU A 124 9.73 -6.29 -10.83
C LEU A 124 10.59 -6.11 -9.58
N PHE A 125 10.52 -7.04 -8.65
CA PHE A 125 11.22 -7.00 -7.38
C PHE A 125 12.59 -7.66 -7.43
N ALA A 126 12.78 -8.67 -8.28
CA ALA A 126 14.03 -9.40 -8.42
C ALA A 126 14.81 -8.95 -9.66
N SER A 127 16.12 -8.76 -9.55
CA SER A 127 17.02 -8.75 -10.71
C SER A 127 17.63 -10.15 -10.83
N GLY A 128 17.54 -10.76 -12.01
CA GLY A 128 18.09 -12.09 -12.27
C GLY A 128 19.62 -12.22 -12.11
N LEU A 129 20.30 -11.12 -11.75
CA LEU A 129 21.76 -11.04 -11.63
C LEU A 129 22.24 -10.60 -10.24
N ASP A 130 21.37 -10.18 -9.36
CA ASP A 130 21.75 -9.67 -8.03
C ASP A 130 20.98 -10.44 -6.97
N GLU A 131 21.63 -11.43 -6.35
CA GLU A 131 21.10 -12.21 -5.22
C GLU A 131 20.97 -11.38 -3.92
N ARG A 132 21.16 -10.06 -4.00
CA ARG A 132 20.99 -9.22 -2.82
C ARG A 132 19.51 -9.20 -2.45
N ALA A 133 19.22 -9.88 -1.37
CA ALA A 133 17.91 -9.82 -0.74
C ALA A 133 17.53 -8.35 -0.51
N GLY A 134 16.37 -7.96 -0.98
CA GLY A 134 15.77 -6.70 -0.60
C GLY A 134 15.43 -6.68 0.89
N VAL A 135 14.90 -5.57 1.38
CA VAL A 135 14.45 -5.44 2.76
C VAL A 135 13.01 -4.92 2.76
N LEU A 136 12.14 -5.67 3.42
CA LEU A 136 10.79 -5.22 3.78
C LEU A 136 10.84 -4.69 5.21
N SER A 137 10.52 -3.41 5.40
CA SER A 137 10.42 -2.77 6.71
C SER A 137 8.98 -2.35 6.97
N ILE A 138 8.49 -2.61 8.17
CA ILE A 138 7.16 -2.22 8.61
C ILE A 138 7.30 -1.44 9.91
N VAL A 139 6.65 -0.29 9.98
CA VAL A 139 6.62 0.56 11.16
C VAL A 139 5.18 0.80 11.56
N ARG A 140 4.87 0.55 12.84
CA ARG A 140 3.60 0.91 13.45
C ARG A 140 3.81 2.07 14.42
N ALA A 141 2.97 3.08 14.33
CA ALA A 141 2.98 4.26 15.18
C ALA A 141 1.59 4.47 15.78
N GLN A 142 1.54 4.66 17.09
CA GLN A 142 0.29 5.01 17.77
C GLN A 142 0.28 6.51 18.09
N PRO A 143 -0.87 7.19 17.94
CA PRO A 143 -1.00 8.59 18.32
C PRO A 143 -0.72 8.79 19.81
N GLY A 144 0.08 9.80 20.12
CA GLY A 144 0.42 10.14 21.50
C GLY A 144 1.45 9.22 22.17
N SER A 145 2.05 8.29 21.39
CA SER A 145 3.19 7.48 21.83
C SER A 145 4.42 7.81 20.99
N ASP A 146 5.55 8.04 21.63
CA ASP A 146 6.84 8.14 20.96
C ASP A 146 7.42 6.76 20.61
N GLU A 147 6.75 5.69 21.03
CA GLU A 147 7.17 4.33 20.79
C GLU A 147 6.78 3.87 19.39
N LEU A 148 7.79 3.52 18.59
CA LEU A 148 7.62 3.00 17.24
C LEU A 148 7.95 1.50 17.23
N HIS A 149 6.96 0.68 16.89
CA HIS A 149 7.21 -0.74 16.64
C HIS A 149 7.74 -0.94 15.22
N ARG A 150 9.00 -1.34 15.12
CA ARG A 150 9.68 -1.56 13.84
C ARG A 150 10.02 -3.04 13.65
N ALA A 151 9.76 -3.55 12.46
CA ALA A 151 10.21 -4.86 12.02
C ALA A 151 10.84 -4.75 10.63
N ALA A 152 11.91 -5.52 10.40
CA ALA A 152 12.57 -5.58 9.10
C ALA A 152 12.90 -7.04 8.79
N PHE A 153 12.62 -7.45 7.55
CA PHE A 153 12.80 -8.82 7.08
C PHE A 153 13.54 -8.83 5.74
N PRO A 154 14.38 -9.83 5.48
CA PRO A 154 14.91 -10.05 4.14
C PRO A 154 13.78 -10.29 3.15
N PHE A 155 13.85 -9.65 1.98
CA PHE A 155 12.90 -9.81 0.88
C PHE A 155 13.62 -10.40 -0.33
N ALA A 156 13.43 -11.67 -0.57
CA ALA A 156 14.13 -12.42 -1.64
C ALA A 156 13.35 -12.42 -2.97
N GLY A 157 12.72 -11.29 -3.35
CA GLY A 157 11.94 -11.20 -4.58
C GLY A 157 10.64 -12.00 -4.59
N ALA A 158 10.16 -12.38 -3.40
CA ALA A 158 8.91 -13.11 -3.20
C ALA A 158 7.69 -12.21 -3.48
N ASP A 159 6.54 -12.85 -3.50
CA ASP A 159 5.23 -12.18 -3.47
C ASP A 159 5.11 -11.27 -2.24
N LEU A 160 4.62 -10.06 -2.42
CA LEU A 160 4.46 -9.08 -1.34
C LEU A 160 3.49 -9.58 -0.25
N GLY A 161 2.41 -10.26 -0.62
CA GLY A 161 1.47 -10.88 0.33
C GLY A 161 2.15 -11.92 1.20
N ALA A 162 3.04 -12.74 0.61
CA ALA A 162 3.84 -13.71 1.36
C ALA A 162 4.83 -13.02 2.33
N ALA A 163 5.43 -11.92 1.92
CA ALA A 163 6.34 -11.15 2.77
C ALA A 163 5.61 -10.47 3.94
N LEU A 164 4.42 -9.91 3.69
CA LEU A 164 3.56 -9.35 4.74
C LEU A 164 3.02 -10.44 5.68
N THR A 165 2.75 -11.63 5.16
CA THR A 165 2.41 -12.80 5.99
C THR A 165 3.55 -13.16 6.94
N LEU A 166 4.81 -13.11 6.48
CA LEU A 166 5.96 -13.37 7.35
C LEU A 166 6.03 -12.36 8.52
N PHE A 167 5.75 -11.09 8.26
CA PHE A 167 5.62 -10.08 9.32
C PHE A 167 4.51 -10.46 10.31
N LEU A 168 3.31 -10.76 9.82
CA LEU A 168 2.16 -11.11 10.67
C LEU A 168 2.41 -12.34 11.54
N ARG A 169 3.15 -13.33 11.03
CA ARG A 169 3.51 -14.54 11.79
C ARG A 169 4.56 -14.29 12.89
N ASN A 170 5.41 -13.29 12.69
CA ASN A 170 6.42 -12.89 13.68
C ASN A 170 5.88 -11.85 14.67
N ASP A 171 4.74 -11.24 14.37
CA ASP A 171 4.01 -10.43 15.32
C ASP A 171 3.32 -11.36 16.33
N ARG A 172 3.92 -11.46 17.51
CA ARG A 172 3.51 -12.40 18.58
C ARG A 172 2.05 -12.26 19.00
N SER A 173 1.40 -11.16 18.64
CA SER A 173 0.05 -10.87 19.14
C SER A 173 -1.07 -11.46 18.30
N ARG A 174 -0.83 -12.00 17.07
CA ARG A 174 -2.00 -12.31 16.24
C ARG A 174 -1.89 -13.44 15.23
N GLY A 175 -0.71 -13.78 14.75
CA GLY A 175 -0.60 -14.66 13.59
C GLY A 175 -1.52 -14.22 12.44
N GLY A 176 -1.14 -14.36 11.22
CA GLY A 176 -2.02 -13.94 10.12
C GLY A 176 -1.52 -14.42 8.76
N GLU A 177 -2.46 -14.51 7.83
CA GLU A 177 -2.21 -14.89 6.44
C GLU A 177 -2.80 -13.85 5.50
N MET A 178 -1.97 -13.29 4.62
CA MET A 178 -2.36 -12.27 3.66
C MET A 178 -2.20 -12.76 2.23
N ALA A 179 -3.20 -12.52 1.40
CA ALA A 179 -3.13 -12.66 -0.04
C ALA A 179 -3.41 -11.32 -0.72
N LEU A 180 -2.69 -11.05 -1.80
CA LEU A 180 -2.84 -9.84 -2.61
C LEU A 180 -2.92 -10.23 -4.08
N GLU A 181 -3.90 -9.67 -4.80
CA GLU A 181 -4.14 -9.95 -6.21
C GLU A 181 -4.32 -8.67 -7.00
N VAL A 182 -3.81 -8.69 -8.23
CA VAL A 182 -4.16 -7.72 -9.27
C VAL A 182 -4.54 -8.48 -10.52
N LEU A 183 -5.71 -8.18 -11.04
CA LEU A 183 -6.21 -8.77 -12.28
C LEU A 183 -6.31 -7.67 -13.35
N PHE A 184 -5.98 -8.05 -14.58
CA PHE A 184 -5.99 -7.21 -15.75
C PHE A 184 -7.08 -7.62 -16.73
N ARG A 185 -7.62 -6.64 -17.43
CA ARG A 185 -8.25 -6.81 -18.74
C ARG A 185 -7.41 -6.09 -19.79
N PRO A 186 -7.53 -6.41 -21.09
CA PRO A 186 -6.75 -5.75 -22.15
C PRO A 186 -6.84 -4.22 -22.13
N ASP A 187 -8.01 -3.70 -21.83
CA ASP A 187 -8.35 -2.28 -21.86
C ASP A 187 -8.34 -1.65 -20.45
N GLU A 188 -8.21 -2.46 -19.40
CA GLU A 188 -8.24 -2.03 -18.01
C GLU A 188 -7.12 -2.66 -17.18
N PRO A 189 -5.93 -2.03 -17.12
CA PRO A 189 -4.75 -2.59 -16.46
C PRO A 189 -4.86 -2.79 -14.94
N LEU A 190 -5.88 -2.25 -14.30
CA LEU A 190 -6.14 -2.42 -12.86
C LEU A 190 -7.64 -2.75 -12.69
N ALA A 191 -8.13 -3.74 -13.44
CA ALA A 191 -9.52 -4.14 -13.41
C ALA A 191 -9.95 -4.56 -12.00
N VAL A 192 -9.11 -5.38 -11.35
CA VAL A 192 -9.27 -5.76 -9.95
C VAL A 192 -7.96 -5.54 -9.21
N VAL A 193 -8.02 -4.84 -8.09
CA VAL A 193 -6.96 -4.78 -7.08
C VAL A 193 -7.59 -5.22 -5.78
N ALA A 194 -7.15 -6.35 -5.25
CA ALA A 194 -7.78 -6.96 -4.09
C ALA A 194 -6.73 -7.51 -3.11
N GLY A 195 -7.14 -7.58 -1.86
CA GLY A 195 -6.41 -8.27 -0.81
C GLY A 195 -7.35 -8.90 0.19
N ALA A 196 -6.89 -9.96 0.81
CA ALA A 196 -7.56 -10.58 1.94
C ALA A 196 -6.54 -10.86 3.05
N LEU A 197 -6.96 -10.61 4.29
CA LEU A 197 -6.20 -10.88 5.49
C LEU A 197 -7.05 -11.70 6.45
N LEU A 198 -6.53 -12.86 6.82
CA LEU A 198 -7.09 -13.72 7.86
C LEU A 198 -6.17 -13.69 9.07
N TRP A 199 -6.71 -13.41 10.28
CA TRP A 199 -5.91 -13.42 11.52
C TRP A 199 -6.72 -13.95 12.70
N ALA A 200 -6.02 -14.47 13.70
CA ALA A 200 -6.65 -15.04 14.89
C ALA A 200 -7.34 -13.95 15.74
N GLN A 201 -8.48 -14.29 16.32
CA GLN A 201 -9.16 -13.42 17.27
C GLN A 201 -8.43 -13.40 18.61
N GLN A 202 -7.89 -14.55 19.03
CA GLN A 202 -7.06 -14.76 20.21
C GLN A 202 -5.68 -15.28 19.85
N GLU A 203 -4.68 -15.08 20.70
CA GLU A 203 -3.28 -15.47 20.44
C GLU A 203 -3.11 -16.99 20.33
N GLU A 204 -3.90 -17.75 21.06
CA GLU A 204 -3.83 -19.22 21.12
C GLU A 204 -4.25 -19.90 19.82
N GLY A 205 -5.05 -19.25 18.98
CA GLY A 205 -5.52 -19.79 17.69
C GLY A 205 -4.53 -19.64 16.50
N ALA A 206 -3.36 -19.07 16.72
CA ALA A 206 -2.44 -18.69 15.61
C ALA A 206 -1.92 -19.86 14.79
N ASP A 207 -1.72 -21.05 15.38
CA ASP A 207 -1.19 -22.22 14.66
C ASP A 207 -2.27 -22.90 13.79
N ASP A 208 -3.49 -23.00 14.28
CA ASP A 208 -4.63 -23.51 13.52
C ASP A 208 -4.94 -22.61 12.34
N LEU A 209 -4.81 -21.31 12.53
CA LEU A 209 -5.00 -20.31 11.48
C LEU A 209 -4.00 -20.45 10.34
N ARG A 210 -2.75 -20.86 10.59
CA ARG A 210 -1.75 -21.11 9.54
C ARG A 210 -2.18 -22.21 8.57
N ALA A 211 -2.81 -23.24 9.09
CA ALA A 211 -3.32 -24.34 8.24
C ALA A 211 -4.51 -23.84 7.38
N LEU A 212 -5.43 -23.07 7.98
CA LEU A 212 -6.58 -22.48 7.30
C LEU A 212 -6.18 -21.43 6.25
N GLY A 213 -5.18 -20.60 6.55
CA GLY A 213 -4.80 -19.49 5.69
C GLY A 213 -3.85 -19.84 4.54
N LYS A 214 -3.20 -21.03 4.56
CA LYS A 214 -2.31 -21.43 3.47
C LYS A 214 -3.01 -21.45 2.09
N PRO A 215 -4.22 -22.01 1.92
CA PRO A 215 -4.94 -21.97 0.66
C PRO A 215 -5.28 -20.54 0.21
N LEU A 216 -5.54 -19.60 1.14
CA LEU A 216 -5.82 -18.20 0.83
C LEU A 216 -4.73 -17.61 -0.08
N ARG A 217 -3.46 -17.77 0.29
CA ARG A 217 -2.32 -17.26 -0.47
C ARG A 217 -2.07 -17.99 -1.79
N GLN A 218 -2.42 -19.27 -1.88
CA GLN A 218 -2.10 -20.09 -3.03
C GLN A 218 -3.01 -19.79 -4.22
N ARG A 219 -4.34 -19.77 -3.99
CA ARG A 219 -5.30 -19.63 -5.07
C ARG A 219 -6.70 -19.16 -4.66
N VAL A 220 -7.09 -19.33 -3.40
CA VAL A 220 -8.49 -19.13 -3.00
C VAL A 220 -8.95 -17.70 -3.23
N LEU A 221 -8.12 -16.68 -2.94
CA LEU A 221 -8.48 -15.29 -3.26
C LEU A 221 -8.72 -15.10 -4.76
N HIS A 222 -7.82 -15.63 -5.60
CA HIS A 222 -7.94 -15.53 -7.06
C HIS A 222 -9.22 -16.20 -7.56
N GLU A 223 -9.49 -17.42 -7.14
CA GLU A 223 -10.69 -18.18 -7.52
C GLU A 223 -11.97 -17.49 -7.07
N SER A 224 -11.99 -16.94 -5.85
CA SER A 224 -13.14 -16.18 -5.32
C SER A 224 -13.42 -14.92 -6.13
N LEU A 225 -12.37 -14.20 -6.53
CA LEU A 225 -12.52 -13.01 -7.38
C LEU A 225 -13.10 -13.36 -8.75
N LEU A 226 -12.63 -14.44 -9.38
CA LEU A 226 -13.16 -14.89 -10.67
C LEU A 226 -14.62 -15.35 -10.55
N THR A 227 -14.98 -16.04 -9.48
CA THR A 227 -16.37 -16.50 -9.24
C THR A 227 -17.31 -15.32 -9.10
N VAL A 228 -16.94 -14.30 -8.34
CA VAL A 228 -17.77 -13.10 -8.14
C VAL A 228 -17.88 -12.27 -9.41
N GLU A 229 -16.78 -12.11 -10.15
CA GLU A 229 -16.75 -11.33 -11.39
C GLU A 229 -17.59 -11.98 -12.51
N SER A 230 -17.72 -13.30 -12.53
CA SER A 230 -18.56 -14.04 -13.49
C SER A 230 -20.03 -14.11 -13.09
N GLY A 231 -20.40 -13.70 -11.88
CA GLY A 231 -21.76 -13.74 -11.34
C GLY A 231 -22.46 -12.38 -11.38
N GLU A 232 -23.80 -12.38 -11.18
CA GLU A 232 -24.62 -11.16 -11.05
C GLU A 232 -24.60 -10.60 -9.60
N ALA A 233 -23.51 -10.83 -8.83
CA ALA A 233 -23.47 -10.48 -7.42
C ALA A 233 -23.39 -8.97 -7.18
N SER A 234 -24.44 -8.39 -6.62
CA SER A 234 -24.43 -7.03 -6.07
C SER A 234 -23.72 -7.02 -4.72
N GLY A 235 -22.74 -6.11 -4.53
CA GLY A 235 -21.98 -6.00 -3.27
C GLY A 235 -20.68 -6.80 -3.28
N GLU A 236 -19.90 -6.60 -4.30
CA GLU A 236 -18.71 -7.37 -4.69
C GLU A 236 -17.74 -7.75 -3.56
N GLY A 237 -17.41 -6.83 -2.66
CA GLY A 237 -16.53 -7.14 -1.53
C GLY A 237 -17.11 -8.13 -0.52
N ARG A 238 -18.43 -8.06 -0.28
CA ARG A 238 -19.14 -9.01 0.57
C ARG A 238 -19.21 -10.39 -0.08
N ALA A 239 -19.53 -10.45 -1.36
CA ALA A 239 -19.59 -11.71 -2.12
C ALA A 239 -18.21 -12.41 -2.13
N VAL A 240 -17.12 -11.65 -2.32
CA VAL A 240 -15.76 -12.19 -2.19
C VAL A 240 -15.50 -12.73 -0.78
N ALA A 241 -15.90 -12.02 0.27
CA ALA A 241 -15.73 -12.49 1.65
C ALA A 241 -16.51 -13.78 1.93
N GLU A 242 -17.74 -13.91 1.42
CA GLU A 242 -18.57 -15.10 1.55
C GLU A 242 -17.97 -16.31 0.79
N GLU A 243 -17.44 -16.09 -0.42
CA GLU A 243 -16.70 -17.11 -1.16
C GLU A 243 -15.44 -17.58 -0.41
N LEU A 244 -14.66 -16.63 0.14
CA LEU A 244 -13.50 -16.93 0.96
C LEU A 244 -13.89 -17.72 2.21
N ALA A 245 -14.95 -17.33 2.90
CA ALA A 245 -15.43 -18.03 4.10
C ALA A 245 -15.83 -19.47 3.78
N ARG A 246 -16.52 -19.70 2.65
CA ARG A 246 -16.90 -21.04 2.18
C ARG A 246 -15.66 -21.88 1.86
N ALA A 247 -14.74 -21.36 1.06
CA ALA A 247 -13.55 -22.06 0.63
C ALA A 247 -12.58 -22.39 1.78
N LEU A 248 -12.50 -21.51 2.78
CA LEU A 248 -11.65 -21.68 3.96
C LEU A 248 -12.38 -22.33 5.14
N ARG A 249 -13.68 -22.63 5.00
CA ARG A 249 -14.52 -23.22 6.04
C ARG A 249 -14.56 -22.41 7.34
N LEU A 250 -14.71 -21.09 7.23
CA LEU A 250 -14.70 -20.19 8.38
C LEU A 250 -16.05 -20.12 9.11
N GLY A 251 -17.10 -20.74 8.57
CA GLY A 251 -18.46 -20.56 9.08
C GLY A 251 -19.07 -19.21 8.70
N PRO A 252 -20.17 -18.82 9.37
CA PRO A 252 -20.86 -17.56 9.13
C PRO A 252 -19.98 -16.34 9.45
N LEU A 253 -20.06 -15.32 8.59
CA LEU A 253 -19.36 -14.06 8.77
C LEU A 253 -20.28 -12.99 9.39
N HIS A 254 -19.77 -12.28 10.38
CA HIS A 254 -20.45 -11.13 11.01
C HIS A 254 -19.67 -9.85 10.65
N LEU A 255 -20.30 -8.94 9.89
CA LEU A 255 -19.66 -7.67 9.53
C LEU A 255 -19.43 -6.82 10.80
N GLU A 256 -18.18 -6.50 11.09
CA GLU A 256 -17.79 -5.63 12.21
C GLU A 256 -17.53 -4.19 11.74
N ARG A 257 -16.97 -4.04 10.52
CA ARG A 257 -16.57 -2.73 10.03
C ARG A 257 -16.61 -2.67 8.51
N GLU A 258 -17.09 -1.55 7.98
CA GLU A 258 -17.07 -1.22 6.57
C GLU A 258 -16.45 0.17 6.39
N LEU A 259 -15.45 0.27 5.52
CA LEU A 259 -14.75 1.51 5.20
C LEU A 259 -14.53 1.60 3.69
N ARG A 260 -14.32 2.81 3.20
CA ARG A 260 -13.85 3.05 1.83
C ARG A 260 -12.39 3.45 1.85
N PRO A 261 -11.47 2.64 1.33
CA PRO A 261 -10.09 3.03 1.12
C PRO A 261 -10.02 4.27 0.23
N ARG A 262 -9.16 5.23 0.58
CA ARG A 262 -9.02 6.46 -0.20
C ARG A 262 -7.60 6.96 -0.19
N PHE A 263 -7.16 7.50 -1.32
CA PHE A 263 -5.86 8.17 -1.38
C PHE A 263 -5.90 9.45 -0.55
N SER A 264 -5.01 9.57 0.43
CA SER A 264 -4.97 10.72 1.33
C SER A 264 -3.54 11.15 1.62
N CYS A 265 -3.12 12.24 1.00
CA CYS A 265 -1.82 12.83 1.26
C CYS A 265 -1.92 13.98 2.27
N ARG A 266 -0.98 14.01 3.21
CA ARG A 266 -0.91 15.04 4.25
C ARG A 266 0.09 16.15 3.92
N CYS A 267 0.54 16.25 2.67
CA CYS A 267 1.37 17.38 2.26
C CYS A 267 0.54 18.66 2.25
N SER A 268 1.18 19.76 2.56
CA SER A 268 0.60 21.09 2.46
C SER A 268 1.69 22.12 2.20
N ARG A 269 1.29 23.30 1.74
CA ARG A 269 2.20 24.41 1.50
C ARG A 269 2.93 24.81 2.79
N GLU A 270 2.23 24.82 3.92
CA GLU A 270 2.78 25.18 5.24
C GLU A 270 3.87 24.18 5.67
N ARG A 271 3.73 22.91 5.31
CA ARG A 271 4.78 21.89 5.56
C ARG A 271 6.03 22.12 4.71
N VAL A 272 5.85 22.56 3.46
CA VAL A 272 6.97 22.94 2.58
C VAL A 272 7.68 24.16 3.13
N VAL A 273 6.95 25.20 3.51
CA VAL A 273 7.51 26.41 4.12
C VAL A 273 8.28 26.07 5.39
N ARG A 274 7.74 25.24 6.28
CA ARG A 274 8.46 24.79 7.49
C ARG A 274 9.72 24.00 7.16
N ALA A 275 9.72 23.19 6.12
CA ALA A 275 10.91 22.46 5.68
C ALA A 275 11.98 23.43 5.14
N LEU A 276 11.59 24.43 4.35
CA LEU A 276 12.50 25.47 3.87
C LEU A 276 13.08 26.32 5.02
N ALA A 277 12.29 26.61 6.05
CA ALA A 277 12.75 27.33 7.23
C ALA A 277 13.85 26.61 8.03
N THR A 278 14.14 25.34 7.74
CA THR A 278 15.30 24.63 8.32
C THR A 278 16.62 24.87 7.57
N LEU A 279 16.57 25.50 6.40
CA LEU A 279 17.75 25.87 5.63
C LEU A 279 18.42 27.11 6.23
N SER A 280 19.70 27.29 5.93
CA SER A 280 20.43 28.48 6.35
C SER A 280 19.92 29.73 5.62
N ARG A 281 20.10 30.90 6.26
CA ARG A 281 19.70 32.19 5.66
C ARG A 281 20.38 32.45 4.32
N ASP A 282 21.63 32.00 4.17
CA ASP A 282 22.36 32.22 2.93
C ASP A 282 21.85 31.30 1.81
N GLU A 283 21.48 30.06 2.12
CA GLU A 283 20.83 29.16 1.15
C GLU A 283 19.51 29.73 0.66
N LEU A 284 18.67 30.23 1.58
CA LEU A 284 17.39 30.85 1.22
C LEU A 284 17.58 32.11 0.33
N ARG A 285 18.58 32.96 0.64
CA ARG A 285 18.90 34.13 -0.19
C ARG A 285 19.45 33.73 -1.58
N ASP A 286 20.28 32.71 -1.63
CA ASP A 286 20.81 32.16 -2.90
C ASP A 286 19.69 31.61 -3.78
N MET A 287 18.75 30.83 -3.22
CA MET A 287 17.56 30.34 -3.94
C MET A 287 16.70 31.51 -4.46
N ALA A 288 16.47 32.53 -3.63
CA ALA A 288 15.73 33.71 -4.03
C ALA A 288 16.39 34.48 -5.19
N ALA A 289 17.73 34.62 -5.14
CA ALA A 289 18.48 35.43 -6.10
C ALA A 289 18.75 34.69 -7.43
N ARG A 290 19.04 33.36 -7.38
CA ARG A 290 19.40 32.59 -8.59
C ARG A 290 18.19 32.00 -9.29
N ASP A 291 17.24 31.46 -8.52
CA ASP A 291 16.13 30.65 -9.04
C ASP A 291 14.81 31.43 -9.05
N ASN A 292 14.82 32.68 -8.56
CA ASN A 292 13.65 33.55 -8.41
C ASN A 292 12.52 32.88 -7.59
N GLY A 293 12.87 32.00 -6.67
CA GLY A 293 11.94 31.22 -5.84
C GLY A 293 12.37 29.78 -5.66
N ALA A 294 11.44 28.95 -5.21
CA ALA A 294 11.62 27.52 -5.07
C ALA A 294 10.37 26.77 -5.52
N GLU A 295 10.52 25.61 -6.13
CA GLU A 295 9.44 24.68 -6.38
C GLU A 295 9.72 23.37 -5.63
N ALA A 296 8.78 22.93 -4.79
CA ALA A 296 8.82 21.65 -4.13
C ALA A 296 7.70 20.73 -4.66
N SER A 297 8.01 19.48 -4.90
CA SER A 297 7.01 18.46 -5.27
C SER A 297 6.88 17.42 -4.18
N CYS A 298 5.65 17.00 -3.88
CA CYS A 298 5.40 15.93 -2.94
C CYS A 298 5.63 14.56 -3.60
N ASP A 299 6.55 13.76 -3.07
CA ASP A 299 6.84 12.43 -3.60
C ASP A 299 5.63 11.48 -3.53
N PHE A 300 4.69 11.65 -2.58
CA PHE A 300 3.53 10.80 -2.41
C PHE A 300 2.37 11.10 -3.37
N CYS A 301 2.16 12.36 -3.75
CA CYS A 301 0.97 12.73 -4.53
C CYS A 301 1.27 13.61 -5.74
N SER A 302 2.54 13.90 -5.99
CA SER A 302 3.03 14.76 -7.08
C SER A 302 2.48 16.20 -7.05
N ALA A 303 1.85 16.63 -5.94
CA ALA A 303 1.43 18.02 -5.77
C ALA A 303 2.66 18.95 -5.76
N ARG A 304 2.54 20.07 -6.45
CA ARG A 304 3.61 21.06 -6.56
C ARG A 304 3.28 22.30 -5.75
N TYR A 305 4.29 22.87 -5.11
CA TYR A 305 4.19 24.03 -4.25
C TYR A 305 5.26 25.04 -4.68
N GLY A 306 4.83 26.16 -5.24
CA GLY A 306 5.70 27.27 -5.56
C GLY A 306 5.87 28.19 -4.34
N ILE A 307 7.11 28.59 -4.06
CA ILE A 307 7.48 29.57 -3.03
C ILE A 307 8.22 30.69 -3.75
N SER A 308 7.73 31.90 -3.66
CA SER A 308 8.30 33.08 -4.33
C SER A 308 9.64 33.52 -3.71
N ALA A 309 10.43 34.27 -4.47
CA ALA A 309 11.66 34.89 -3.95
C ALA A 309 11.39 35.79 -2.73
N ALA A 310 10.29 36.51 -2.73
CA ALA A 310 9.91 37.37 -1.62
C ALA A 310 9.67 36.57 -0.33
N GLU A 311 8.97 35.45 -0.42
CA GLU A 311 8.73 34.56 0.73
C GLU A 311 10.01 33.90 1.24
N LEU A 312 10.94 33.53 0.34
CA LEU A 312 12.24 33.01 0.75
C LEU A 312 13.08 34.04 1.51
N LEU A 313 13.03 35.33 1.06
CA LEU A 313 13.72 36.41 1.75
C LEU A 313 13.08 36.74 3.10
N GLU A 314 11.76 36.63 3.22
CA GLU A 314 11.05 36.76 4.49
C GLU A 314 11.48 35.68 5.46
N LEU A 315 11.49 34.40 5.04
CA LEU A 315 12.00 33.27 5.84
C LEU A 315 13.47 33.48 6.27
N ALA A 316 14.29 34.07 5.38
CA ALA A 316 15.70 34.37 5.69
C ALA A 316 15.85 35.53 6.71
N SER A 317 14.82 36.35 6.89
CA SER A 317 14.84 37.49 7.80
C SER A 317 14.38 37.14 9.21
N ASP A 318 13.31 36.33 9.31
CA ASP A 318 12.62 36.06 10.58
C ASP A 318 13.38 35.16 11.58
N GLY A 319 14.54 34.61 11.23
CA GLY A 319 15.30 33.68 12.10
C GLY A 319 14.59 32.33 12.30
N PRO A 320 15.26 31.34 12.85
CA PRO A 320 14.70 30.01 12.98
C PRO A 320 13.44 30.03 13.87
N LEU A 321 12.30 29.71 13.31
CA LEU A 321 11.04 29.40 14.03
C LEU A 321 11.17 28.03 14.75
N LEU A 322 12.29 27.81 15.46
CA LEU A 322 12.48 26.66 16.31
C LEU A 322 12.30 27.09 17.76
N ALA A 323 11.08 26.95 18.23
CA ALA A 323 10.77 26.77 19.65
C ALA A 323 10.01 25.45 19.81
#